data_813567c3c0f3a0d180d87a661154ca5d
#
_entry.id   813567c3c0f3a0d180d87a661154ca5d
#
_cell.length_a   1.000
_cell.length_b   1.000
_cell.length_c   1.000
_cell.angle_alpha   90.00
_cell.angle_beta   90.00
_cell.angle_gamma   90.00
#
_symmetry.space_group_name_H-M   'P 1'
#
loop_
_entity.id
_entity.type
_entity.pdbx_description
1 polymer ?
#
loop_
_entity_poly.entity_id
_entity_poly.type
_entity_poly.pdbx_seq_one_letter_code
_entity_poly.pdbx_strand_id
1 'polypeptide(L)'
;MKNYFAVGFGVLLASFAWLPACASSSVAVAAAPEVGTYRAEIAALVEARCTSCHGAGGSAPFALTSYEAVKSMAPRLLESMRARRMPPWLPAVDCHPIANSRRMDDAEIAKFQTWVESGTPEGTGETRRAAAAAALSRPFKPNVNAVVPANYLSPDVEDDYRCFILDTTFPETVYQVGFQVKPGSARVHHALVYAVSGEQLVTAQAANAKDGQPGYPCFAGVVPGLDPRTDTSGQGSSLPPLVGGWVPGMQPQLSAEGVGQRIPRGSRLIVQMHYSRLGGKPAADSTEVQTETTRTEPAQLVRISPLVNFEIPVAAGETKTHTVEYGYYNDTPLTILRMAPHMHLLGRVLRADVISSSGAAACMIDIPKWDFHWQQSYAAPIDKPVVVKNGESVRLQCTFDNSAENQPVIDGKKSPPRNIEWGEGTGDEMCLLFAGSVQPFTKEHENACDPSRACAAAPRTLQGLFGCATHESACSVCELRGVVSCAAAACGSQLLAMKKCLTDCAYSAGILGSNLGICLNAKCKDEYAAGASCVDTVLPGAACTAELAKCGI
;
A
#
# COMPACT_ATOMS: atom_id res chain seq x y z
N MET A 1 65.16 11.58 50.73
CA MET A 1 66.30 12.49 51.03
C MET A 1 65.81 13.89 50.69
N LYS A 2 65.60 14.64 51.76
CA LYS A 2 66.20 15.97 52.02
C LYS A 2 65.90 17.04 50.96
N ASN A 3 65.14 18.00 51.31
CA ASN A 3 65.35 19.23 52.15
C ASN A 3 65.33 20.44 51.15
N TYR A 4 64.84 21.56 51.36
CA TYR A 4 64.49 22.55 52.36
C TYR A 4 64.44 23.93 51.70
N PHE A 5 63.53 24.81 52.19
CA PHE A 5 63.65 26.27 52.45
C PHE A 5 63.98 27.23 51.22
N ALA A 6 63.48 28.39 51.13
CA ALA A 6 63.13 29.49 52.09
C ALA A 6 62.36 30.63 51.39
N VAL A 7 61.45 31.20 52.06
CA VAL A 7 61.18 32.57 52.47
C VAL A 7 61.81 33.71 51.64
N GLY A 8 60.98 34.64 51.24
CA GLY A 8 61.36 36.00 50.80
C GLY A 8 60.18 36.98 50.82
N PHE A 9 60.21 37.88 51.77
CA PHE A 9 59.35 39.05 52.01
C PHE A 9 59.55 40.11 50.91
N GLY A 10 58.48 40.85 50.58
CA GLY A 10 58.72 42.19 50.00
C GLY A 10 57.58 42.89 49.28
N VAL A 11 56.97 43.79 50.02
CA VAL A 11 56.52 45.13 49.65
C VAL A 11 55.27 45.35 48.79
N LEU A 12 54.31 46.02 49.44
CA LEU A 12 53.13 46.73 48.92
C LEU A 12 53.48 47.72 47.80
N LEU A 13 52.65 47.70 46.73
CA LEU A 13 52.30 48.91 45.99
C LEU A 13 50.84 48.88 45.60
N ALA A 14 50.08 49.83 46.06
CA ALA A 14 48.69 50.06 45.74
C ALA A 14 48.56 50.60 44.29
N SER A 15 47.78 49.91 43.51
CA SER A 15 47.34 50.45 42.20
C SER A 15 45.81 50.35 42.13
N PHE A 16 45.17 51.50 42.09
CA PHE A 16 43.76 51.66 41.79
C PHE A 16 43.48 51.08 40.41
N ALA A 17 42.72 49.98 40.33
CA ALA A 17 42.19 49.47 39.10
C ALA A 17 40.70 49.74 39.02
N TRP A 18 40.29 50.46 37.99
CA TRP A 18 38.91 50.64 37.60
C TRP A 18 38.26 49.30 37.33
N LEU A 19 37.17 48.98 38.02
CA LEU A 19 36.28 47.85 37.70
C LEU A 19 35.26 48.31 36.67
N PRO A 20 35.16 47.67 35.49
CA PRO A 20 34.02 47.85 34.63
C PRO A 20 32.80 47.20 35.28
N ALA A 21 31.70 47.95 35.41
CA ALA A 21 30.40 47.40 35.79
C ALA A 21 29.94 46.36 34.76
N CYS A 22 29.97 45.10 35.13
CA CYS A 22 29.27 44.05 34.38
C CYS A 22 27.76 44.33 34.48
N ALA A 23 27.18 44.86 33.40
CA ALA A 23 25.74 44.83 33.22
C ALA A 23 25.30 43.37 33.12
N SER A 24 24.65 42.86 34.16
CA SER A 24 24.00 41.54 34.15
C SER A 24 22.83 41.59 33.20
N SER A 25 23.05 41.19 31.94
CA SER A 25 21.97 40.87 31.05
C SER A 25 21.28 39.61 31.62
N SER A 26 20.18 39.79 32.31
CA SER A 26 19.29 38.69 32.67
C SER A 26 18.72 38.11 31.40
N VAL A 27 19.34 37.04 30.90
CA VAL A 27 18.69 36.15 29.92
C VAL A 27 17.49 35.57 30.67
N ALA A 28 16.30 35.98 30.28
CA ALA A 28 15.08 35.39 30.78
C ALA A 28 15.10 33.93 30.35
N VAL A 29 15.44 33.02 31.27
CA VAL A 29 15.26 31.58 31.08
C VAL A 29 13.76 31.37 30.97
N ALA A 30 13.29 30.99 29.78
CA ALA A 30 11.90 30.63 29.59
C ALA A 30 11.54 29.58 30.63
N ALA A 31 10.50 29.84 31.43
CA ALA A 31 10.05 28.92 32.46
C ALA A 31 9.68 27.58 31.78
N ALA A 32 10.13 26.47 32.35
CA ALA A 32 9.73 25.15 31.89
C ALA A 32 8.19 25.06 31.92
N PRO A 33 7.54 24.51 30.89
CA PRO A 33 6.08 24.42 30.83
C PRO A 33 5.57 23.60 32.04
N GLU A 34 4.48 24.05 32.64
CA GLU A 34 3.83 23.39 33.77
C GLU A 34 3.27 22.01 33.32
N VAL A 35 3.60 20.94 34.07
CA VAL A 35 3.09 19.58 33.80
C VAL A 35 1.56 19.56 33.85
N GLY A 36 0.91 18.84 32.93
CA GLY A 36 -0.55 18.73 32.86
C GLY A 36 -1.26 19.87 32.12
N THR A 37 -0.51 20.77 31.45
CA THR A 37 -1.11 21.87 30.66
C THR A 37 -1.09 21.59 29.15
N TYR A 38 -1.87 22.39 28.40
CA TYR A 38 -1.88 22.27 26.93
C TYR A 38 -0.48 22.45 26.35
N ARG A 39 0.24 23.52 26.73
CA ARG A 39 1.57 23.84 26.19
C ARG A 39 2.61 22.80 26.57
N ALA A 40 2.52 22.23 27.77
CA ALA A 40 3.49 21.26 28.27
C ALA A 40 3.33 19.87 27.62
N GLU A 41 2.09 19.42 27.41
CA GLU A 41 1.84 18.02 27.09
C GLU A 41 0.78 17.77 26.03
N ILE A 42 -0.37 18.50 26.10
CA ILE A 42 -1.53 18.15 25.28
C ILE A 42 -1.34 18.57 23.83
N ALA A 43 -0.67 19.69 23.57
CA ALA A 43 -0.35 20.12 22.20
C ALA A 43 0.44 19.06 21.44
N ALA A 44 1.48 18.49 22.08
CA ALA A 44 2.29 17.44 21.49
C ALA A 44 1.49 16.15 21.25
N LEU A 45 0.60 15.79 22.19
CA LEU A 45 -0.28 14.63 22.03
C LEU A 45 -1.26 14.81 20.88
N VAL A 46 -1.92 15.95 20.79
CA VAL A 46 -2.87 16.26 19.69
C VAL A 46 -2.12 16.33 18.35
N GLU A 47 -0.94 16.93 18.31
CA GLU A 47 -0.12 16.96 17.10
C GLU A 47 0.24 15.55 16.62
N ALA A 48 0.66 14.66 17.53
CA ALA A 48 1.06 13.31 17.19
C ALA A 48 -0.11 12.41 16.74
N ARG A 49 -1.30 12.60 17.33
CA ARG A 49 -2.41 11.65 17.18
C ARG A 49 -3.57 12.16 16.32
N CYS A 50 -3.75 13.47 16.18
CA CYS A 50 -4.95 14.05 15.60
C CYS A 50 -4.70 14.88 14.32
N THR A 51 -3.61 15.67 14.27
CA THR A 51 -3.42 16.67 13.21
C THR A 51 -3.14 16.09 11.82
N SER A 52 -2.81 14.82 11.70
CA SER A 52 -2.74 14.15 10.38
C SER A 52 -4.05 14.25 9.58
N CYS A 53 -5.19 14.26 10.28
CA CYS A 53 -6.52 14.47 9.70
C CYS A 53 -7.11 15.83 10.08
N HIS A 54 -6.96 16.24 11.34
CA HIS A 54 -7.47 17.49 11.89
C HIS A 54 -6.45 18.64 11.81
N GLY A 55 -5.56 18.62 10.82
CA GLY A 55 -4.67 19.73 10.48
C GLY A 55 -5.33 20.78 9.59
N ALA A 56 -4.61 21.88 9.30
CA ALA A 56 -5.06 22.85 8.32
C ALA A 56 -5.12 22.22 6.92
N GLY A 57 -6.30 22.23 6.29
CA GLY A 57 -6.53 21.55 5.01
C GLY A 57 -6.52 20.02 5.07
N GLY A 58 -6.63 19.45 6.28
CA GLY A 58 -6.77 18.00 6.47
C GLY A 58 -8.15 17.47 6.03
N SER A 59 -8.31 16.15 6.01
CA SER A 59 -9.55 15.47 5.58
C SER A 59 -10.71 15.58 6.58
N ALA A 60 -10.42 15.95 7.83
CA ALA A 60 -11.44 16.10 8.86
C ALA A 60 -12.21 17.44 8.73
N PRO A 61 -13.51 17.49 9.13
CA PRO A 61 -14.35 18.68 8.95
C PRO A 61 -13.98 19.87 9.84
N PHE A 62 -13.02 19.71 10.75
CA PHE A 62 -12.51 20.77 11.63
C PHE A 62 -11.04 20.55 11.97
N ALA A 63 -10.32 21.64 12.22
CA ALA A 63 -8.90 21.61 12.59
C ALA A 63 -8.69 21.63 14.11
N LEU A 64 -7.65 20.95 14.60
CA LEU A 64 -7.21 20.93 16.01
C LEU A 64 -5.78 21.48 16.13
N THR A 65 -5.53 22.64 15.51
CA THR A 65 -4.20 23.23 15.38
C THR A 65 -3.88 24.32 16.39
N SER A 66 -4.84 24.67 17.26
CA SER A 66 -4.68 25.69 18.30
C SER A 66 -5.27 25.27 19.63
N TYR A 67 -4.81 25.90 20.72
CA TYR A 67 -5.36 25.69 22.07
C TYR A 67 -6.87 25.89 22.10
N GLU A 68 -7.38 26.98 21.54
CA GLU A 68 -8.81 27.31 21.56
C GLU A 68 -9.65 26.28 20.80
N ALA A 69 -9.15 25.79 19.66
CA ALA A 69 -9.82 24.74 18.91
C ALA A 69 -9.93 23.42 19.72
N VAL A 70 -8.83 23.00 20.35
CA VAL A 70 -8.81 21.77 21.16
C VAL A 70 -9.67 21.94 22.42
N LYS A 71 -9.58 23.07 23.12
CA LYS A 71 -10.36 23.38 24.32
C LYS A 71 -11.87 23.37 24.06
N SER A 72 -12.31 24.01 22.98
CA SER A 72 -13.73 24.08 22.63
C SER A 72 -14.37 22.71 22.38
N MET A 73 -13.55 21.74 21.92
CA MET A 73 -13.97 20.37 21.59
C MET A 73 -13.61 19.34 22.68
N ALA A 74 -12.88 19.74 23.73
CA ALA A 74 -12.23 18.84 24.67
C ALA A 74 -13.15 17.75 25.26
N PRO A 75 -14.40 18.02 25.70
CA PRO A 75 -15.29 16.96 26.21
C PRO A 75 -15.66 15.94 25.14
N ARG A 76 -15.95 16.37 23.90
CA ARG A 76 -16.28 15.48 22.76
C ARG A 76 -15.08 14.68 22.30
N LEU A 77 -13.89 15.28 22.30
CA LEU A 77 -12.65 14.59 22.00
C LEU A 77 -12.40 13.47 23.01
N LEU A 78 -12.51 13.78 24.32
CA LEU A 78 -12.33 12.78 25.38
C LEU A 78 -13.34 11.63 25.28
N GLU A 79 -14.62 11.92 25.03
CA GLU A 79 -15.62 10.90 24.79
C GLU A 79 -15.25 9.96 23.62
N SER A 80 -14.81 10.55 22.50
CA SER A 80 -14.41 9.81 21.31
C SER A 80 -13.14 8.97 21.54
N MET A 81 -12.17 9.49 22.30
CA MET A 81 -10.96 8.76 22.69
C MET A 81 -11.26 7.59 23.61
N ARG A 82 -12.12 7.78 24.65
CA ARG A 82 -12.56 6.71 25.57
C ARG A 82 -13.31 5.61 24.83
N ALA A 83 -14.17 5.98 23.88
CA ALA A 83 -14.89 5.04 23.04
C ALA A 83 -14.02 4.41 21.92
N ARG A 84 -12.73 4.74 21.83
CA ARG A 84 -11.81 4.29 20.79
C ARG A 84 -12.28 4.61 19.36
N ARG A 85 -13.15 5.61 19.18
CA ARG A 85 -13.57 6.09 17.86
C ARG A 85 -12.53 6.99 17.24
N MET A 86 -11.76 7.76 18.05
CA MET A 86 -10.70 8.67 17.60
C MET A 86 -9.45 8.56 18.46
N PRO A 87 -8.26 8.57 17.85
CA PRO A 87 -8.05 8.38 16.38
C PRO A 87 -8.53 7.02 15.93
N PRO A 88 -9.07 6.88 14.70
CA PRO A 88 -9.48 5.58 14.17
C PRO A 88 -8.25 4.71 13.97
N TRP A 89 -8.27 3.52 14.58
CA TRP A 89 -7.18 2.56 14.50
C TRP A 89 -7.71 1.15 14.62
N LEU A 90 -7.68 0.41 13.51
CA LEU A 90 -8.32 -0.90 13.41
C LEU A 90 -7.43 -2.09 13.81
N PRO A 91 -6.08 -2.06 13.60
CA PRO A 91 -5.24 -3.23 13.88
C PRO A 91 -5.18 -3.59 15.36
N ALA A 92 -5.21 -4.89 15.64
CA ALA A 92 -4.96 -5.47 16.95
C ALA A 92 -3.52 -5.18 17.42
N VAL A 93 -3.32 -5.12 18.74
CA VAL A 93 -2.02 -4.76 19.33
C VAL A 93 -1.09 -5.94 19.53
N ASP A 94 -1.64 -7.14 19.55
CA ASP A 94 -0.95 -8.41 19.78
C ASP A 94 -0.55 -9.15 18.48
N CYS A 95 -0.65 -8.45 17.34
CA CYS A 95 -0.21 -8.89 16.04
C CYS A 95 1.18 -8.32 15.70
N HIS A 96 1.54 -8.29 14.42
CA HIS A 96 2.80 -7.69 13.98
C HIS A 96 2.86 -6.19 14.35
N PRO A 97 4.01 -5.67 14.81
CA PRO A 97 4.13 -4.25 15.13
C PRO A 97 3.91 -3.37 13.88
N ILE A 98 3.26 -2.23 14.08
CA ILE A 98 2.96 -1.27 13.01
C ILE A 98 3.67 0.04 13.30
N ALA A 99 4.48 0.50 12.35
CA ALA A 99 5.16 1.78 12.41
C ALA A 99 4.14 2.93 12.34
N ASN A 100 4.48 4.04 12.99
CA ASN A 100 3.66 5.27 13.00
C ASN A 100 2.20 5.03 13.43
N SER A 101 2.00 4.16 14.41
CA SER A 101 0.68 3.91 14.98
C SER A 101 0.09 5.20 15.55
N ARG A 102 -1.14 5.50 15.14
CA ARG A 102 -1.94 6.61 15.71
C ARG A 102 -2.77 6.18 16.92
N ARG A 103 -2.77 4.90 17.26
CA ARG A 103 -3.50 4.40 18.42
C ARG A 103 -3.03 5.10 19.68
N MET A 104 -3.95 5.66 20.42
CA MET A 104 -3.68 6.17 21.76
C MET A 104 -3.70 5.01 22.76
N ASP A 105 -2.72 4.97 23.64
CA ASP A 105 -2.74 4.06 24.79
C ASP A 105 -3.61 4.62 25.94
N ASP A 106 -3.81 3.81 26.97
CA ASP A 106 -4.66 4.21 28.12
C ASP A 106 -4.03 5.36 28.91
N ALA A 107 -2.69 5.44 28.98
CA ALA A 107 -1.99 6.52 29.64
C ALA A 107 -2.14 7.86 28.92
N GLU A 108 -2.10 7.86 27.60
CA GLU A 108 -2.35 9.04 26.76
C GLU A 108 -3.78 9.54 26.93
N ILE A 109 -4.76 8.62 26.96
CA ILE A 109 -6.17 8.98 27.21
C ILE A 109 -6.37 9.52 28.61
N ALA A 110 -5.78 8.89 29.63
CA ALA A 110 -5.82 9.35 31.02
C ALA A 110 -5.21 10.75 31.18
N LYS A 111 -4.09 11.02 30.47
CA LYS A 111 -3.45 12.34 30.45
C LYS A 111 -4.40 13.40 29.87
N PHE A 112 -5.02 13.15 28.72
CA PHE A 112 -6.00 14.06 28.13
C PHE A 112 -7.22 14.27 29.04
N GLN A 113 -7.69 13.20 29.69
CA GLN A 113 -8.78 13.24 30.66
C GLN A 113 -8.45 14.16 31.85
N THR A 114 -7.30 13.97 32.48
CA THR A 114 -6.83 14.80 33.61
C THR A 114 -6.79 16.27 33.21
N TRP A 115 -6.30 16.58 32.01
CA TRP A 115 -6.30 17.94 31.50
C TRP A 115 -7.71 18.53 31.36
N VAL A 116 -8.67 17.74 30.83
CA VAL A 116 -10.09 18.19 30.72
C VAL A 116 -10.71 18.42 32.10
N GLU A 117 -10.51 17.50 33.03
CA GLU A 117 -11.05 17.55 34.40
C GLU A 117 -10.44 18.70 35.22
N SER A 118 -9.21 19.12 34.90
CA SER A 118 -8.54 20.27 35.52
C SER A 118 -8.96 21.64 34.95
N GLY A 119 -9.98 21.67 34.07
CA GLY A 119 -10.48 22.91 33.47
C GLY A 119 -9.70 23.36 32.23
N THR A 120 -9.01 22.44 31.56
CA THR A 120 -8.28 22.67 30.32
C THR A 120 -7.22 23.79 30.40
N PRO A 121 -6.29 23.79 31.37
CA PRO A 121 -5.31 24.86 31.51
C PRO A 121 -4.40 24.99 30.30
N GLU A 122 -4.15 26.22 29.83
CA GLU A 122 -3.25 26.47 28.70
C GLU A 122 -1.79 26.24 29.08
N GLY A 123 -1.40 26.73 30.25
CA GLY A 123 -0.02 26.75 30.70
C GLY A 123 0.78 27.95 30.20
N THR A 124 2.02 28.06 30.67
CA THR A 124 2.93 29.15 30.34
C THR A 124 4.12 28.65 29.52
N GLY A 125 4.88 29.56 28.92
CA GLY A 125 6.10 29.24 28.16
C GLY A 125 5.83 28.77 26.74
N GLU A 126 6.86 28.18 26.12
CA GLU A 126 6.77 27.66 24.76
C GLU A 126 5.92 26.39 24.69
N THR A 127 5.17 26.24 23.61
CA THR A 127 4.38 25.05 23.35
C THR A 127 5.30 23.89 22.95
N ARG A 128 5.30 22.83 23.76
CA ARG A 128 5.99 21.59 23.42
C ARG A 128 5.36 20.99 22.18
N ARG A 129 6.17 20.73 21.19
CA ARG A 129 5.75 20.01 19.99
C ARG A 129 5.92 18.51 20.19
N ALA A 130 5.11 17.73 19.49
CA ALA A 130 5.38 16.32 19.36
C ALA A 130 6.84 16.14 18.92
N ALA A 131 7.58 15.26 19.60
CA ALA A 131 8.80 14.74 18.99
C ALA A 131 8.36 14.23 17.63
N ALA A 132 8.92 14.79 16.57
CA ALA A 132 8.40 14.63 15.22
C ALA A 132 7.97 13.18 15.01
N ALA A 133 6.65 12.95 15.06
CA ALA A 133 6.05 11.65 14.76
C ALA A 133 6.61 11.32 13.40
N ALA A 134 7.50 10.35 13.29
CA ALA A 134 8.43 10.12 12.21
C ALA A 134 8.11 11.03 11.02
N ALA A 135 8.56 12.27 11.15
CA ALA A 135 8.48 13.24 10.06
C ALA A 135 8.96 12.46 8.86
N LEU A 136 8.28 12.57 7.75
CA LEU A 136 8.75 11.97 6.50
C LEU A 136 10.26 12.00 6.56
N SER A 137 10.95 10.89 6.44
CA SER A 137 12.41 10.76 6.63
C SER A 137 13.18 11.87 5.90
N ARG A 138 12.49 12.54 4.97
CA ARG A 138 12.87 13.74 4.22
C ARG A 138 11.62 14.48 3.73
N PRO A 139 11.73 15.75 3.30
CA PRO A 139 10.63 16.47 2.64
C PRO A 139 10.16 15.75 1.37
N PHE A 140 8.85 15.68 1.15
CA PHE A 140 8.27 15.26 -0.12
C PHE A 140 8.48 16.36 -1.17
N LYS A 141 9.11 16.04 -2.29
CA LYS A 141 9.44 16.96 -3.38
C LYS A 141 8.93 16.43 -4.72
N PRO A 142 7.61 16.53 -4.98
CA PRO A 142 7.05 16.02 -6.23
C PRO A 142 7.65 16.75 -7.44
N ASN A 143 8.02 16.01 -8.46
CA ASN A 143 8.47 16.50 -9.76
C ASN A 143 7.51 16.12 -10.90
N VAL A 144 6.49 15.32 -10.59
CA VAL A 144 5.34 15.04 -11.46
C VAL A 144 4.08 15.40 -10.68
N ASN A 145 3.27 16.27 -11.26
CA ASN A 145 1.98 16.69 -10.72
C ASN A 145 0.94 16.63 -11.83
N ALA A 146 -0.12 15.85 -11.64
CA ALA A 146 -1.19 15.72 -12.60
C ALA A 146 -2.54 15.87 -11.89
N VAL A 147 -3.49 16.48 -12.58
CA VAL A 147 -4.80 16.82 -12.03
C VAL A 147 -5.88 16.08 -12.81
N VAL A 148 -6.85 15.54 -12.10
CA VAL A 148 -8.09 15.01 -12.69
C VAL A 148 -8.82 16.17 -13.40
N PRO A 149 -9.36 15.98 -14.63
CA PRO A 149 -10.06 17.03 -15.34
C PRO A 149 -11.21 17.63 -14.52
N ALA A 150 -11.11 18.92 -14.19
CA ALA A 150 -12.04 19.63 -13.28
C ALA A 150 -13.48 19.76 -13.81
N ASN A 151 -13.72 19.42 -15.07
CA ASN A 151 -15.05 19.43 -15.68
C ASN A 151 -15.82 18.12 -15.49
N TYR A 152 -15.26 17.13 -14.80
CA TYR A 152 -16.01 15.94 -14.40
C TYR A 152 -16.84 16.24 -13.16
N LEU A 153 -18.14 16.02 -13.26
CA LEU A 153 -19.09 16.08 -12.14
C LEU A 153 -19.58 14.67 -11.85
N SER A 154 -19.17 14.11 -10.72
CA SER A 154 -19.62 12.77 -10.33
C SER A 154 -21.16 12.74 -10.19
N PRO A 155 -21.85 11.76 -10.78
CA PRO A 155 -23.32 11.66 -10.76
C PRO A 155 -23.83 11.43 -9.32
N ASP A 156 -25.13 11.69 -9.11
CA ASP A 156 -25.78 11.42 -7.81
C ASP A 156 -26.23 9.96 -7.71
N VAL A 157 -25.21 9.08 -7.72
CA VAL A 157 -25.37 7.64 -7.53
C VAL A 157 -24.60 7.21 -6.28
N GLU A 158 -24.89 6.01 -5.77
CA GLU A 158 -24.22 5.48 -4.59
C GLU A 158 -22.73 5.38 -4.77
N ASP A 159 -22.30 4.75 -5.86
CA ASP A 159 -20.92 4.55 -6.25
C ASP A 159 -20.72 4.94 -7.72
N ASP A 160 -19.63 5.65 -8.00
CA ASP A 160 -19.19 5.97 -9.34
C ASP A 160 -17.68 5.69 -9.46
N TYR A 161 -17.33 4.73 -10.31
CA TYR A 161 -15.95 4.34 -10.60
C TYR A 161 -15.54 4.92 -11.95
N ARG A 162 -14.63 5.87 -11.90
CA ARG A 162 -14.18 6.59 -13.09
C ARG A 162 -12.67 6.61 -13.20
N CYS A 163 -12.17 6.25 -14.37
CA CYS A 163 -10.75 6.30 -14.67
C CYS A 163 -10.39 7.52 -15.49
N PHE A 164 -9.29 8.18 -15.11
CA PHE A 164 -8.75 9.33 -15.84
C PHE A 164 -7.32 9.02 -16.26
N ILE A 165 -7.05 9.15 -17.56
CA ILE A 165 -5.69 9.11 -18.09
C ILE A 165 -5.07 10.48 -17.83
N LEU A 166 -4.19 10.53 -16.83
CA LEU A 166 -3.56 11.78 -16.41
C LEU A 166 -2.57 12.30 -17.46
N ASP A 167 -2.38 13.62 -17.50
CA ASP A 167 -1.40 14.22 -18.41
C ASP A 167 0.03 14.03 -17.88
N THR A 168 0.51 12.80 -18.03
CA THR A 168 1.85 12.36 -17.63
C THR A 168 2.49 11.58 -18.77
N THR A 169 3.80 11.73 -18.96
CA THR A 169 4.55 10.95 -19.93
C THR A 169 5.92 10.61 -19.36
N PHE A 170 6.27 9.34 -19.43
CA PHE A 170 7.57 8.85 -19.00
C PHE A 170 8.35 8.35 -20.23
N PRO A 171 9.18 9.20 -20.87
CA PRO A 171 9.92 8.83 -22.09
C PRO A 171 11.03 7.81 -21.81
N GLU A 172 11.37 7.60 -20.58
CA GLU A 172 12.32 6.61 -20.06
C GLU A 172 11.78 5.96 -18.79
N THR A 173 12.35 4.83 -18.40
CA THR A 173 12.03 4.21 -17.10
C THR A 173 12.51 5.13 -15.98
N VAL A 174 11.62 5.37 -14.99
CA VAL A 174 11.94 6.13 -13.79
C VAL A 174 11.50 5.34 -12.55
N TYR A 175 12.00 5.76 -11.39
CA TYR A 175 11.68 5.11 -10.11
C TYR A 175 10.96 6.11 -9.21
N GLN A 176 9.75 5.78 -8.82
CA GLN A 176 8.97 6.56 -7.85
C GLN A 176 9.56 6.36 -6.45
N VAL A 177 9.88 7.45 -5.78
CA VAL A 177 10.43 7.49 -4.42
C VAL A 177 9.54 8.27 -3.45
N GLY A 178 8.45 8.84 -3.95
CA GLY A 178 7.44 9.52 -3.16
C GLY A 178 6.11 9.61 -3.92
N PHE A 179 5.00 9.56 -3.17
CA PHE A 179 3.65 9.55 -3.73
C PHE A 179 2.65 10.24 -2.79
N GLN A 180 1.74 11.00 -3.38
CA GLN A 180 0.61 11.61 -2.68
C GLN A 180 -0.58 11.77 -3.64
N VAL A 181 -1.79 11.61 -3.13
CA VAL A 181 -3.01 12.11 -3.76
C VAL A 181 -3.61 13.17 -2.84
N LYS A 182 -4.03 14.29 -3.42
CA LYS A 182 -4.80 15.33 -2.75
C LYS A 182 -6.20 15.35 -3.34
N PRO A 183 -7.22 14.87 -2.60
CA PRO A 183 -8.58 14.86 -3.10
C PRO A 183 -9.09 16.27 -3.34
N GLY A 184 -9.73 16.48 -4.48
CA GLY A 184 -10.34 17.77 -4.86
C GLY A 184 -11.82 17.85 -4.51
N SER A 185 -12.42 16.73 -4.10
CA SER A 185 -13.83 16.64 -3.73
C SER A 185 -14.01 15.74 -2.50
N ALA A 186 -14.97 16.09 -1.62
CA ALA A 186 -15.36 15.24 -0.50
C ALA A 186 -15.99 13.92 -0.95
N ARG A 187 -16.42 13.80 -2.20
CA ARG A 187 -16.96 12.59 -2.78
C ARG A 187 -15.92 11.52 -3.10
N VAL A 188 -14.64 11.88 -3.11
CA VAL A 188 -13.54 10.92 -3.32
C VAL A 188 -13.45 9.99 -2.12
N HIS A 189 -13.89 8.75 -2.28
CA HIS A 189 -13.80 7.72 -1.25
C HIS A 189 -12.42 7.07 -1.21
N HIS A 190 -11.89 6.67 -2.37
CA HIS A 190 -10.50 6.27 -2.55
C HIS A 190 -10.03 6.47 -3.99
N ALA A 191 -8.73 6.40 -4.20
CA ALA A 191 -8.09 6.48 -5.50
C ALA A 191 -6.99 5.42 -5.61
N LEU A 192 -6.92 4.73 -6.76
CA LEU A 192 -5.83 3.82 -7.11
C LEU A 192 -5.14 4.34 -8.36
N VAL A 193 -3.81 4.38 -8.36
CA VAL A 193 -3.03 4.94 -9.48
C VAL A 193 -2.14 3.86 -10.08
N TYR A 194 -2.24 3.70 -11.39
CA TYR A 194 -1.54 2.67 -12.15
C TYR A 194 -0.63 3.29 -13.20
N ALA A 195 0.52 2.66 -13.45
CA ALA A 195 1.38 2.98 -14.59
C ALA A 195 1.00 2.08 -15.77
N VAL A 196 0.36 2.64 -16.79
CA VAL A 196 -0.19 1.88 -17.93
C VAL A 196 0.57 2.21 -19.19
N SER A 197 1.00 1.20 -19.94
CA SER A 197 1.79 1.34 -21.18
C SER A 197 1.35 0.35 -22.25
N GLY A 198 1.91 0.45 -23.46
CA GLY A 198 1.70 -0.49 -24.56
C GLY A 198 0.23 -0.63 -24.96
N GLU A 199 -0.19 -1.85 -25.31
CA GLU A 199 -1.57 -2.16 -25.75
C GLU A 199 -2.64 -1.83 -24.70
N GLN A 200 -2.30 -1.98 -23.42
CA GLN A 200 -3.22 -1.63 -22.33
C GLN A 200 -3.53 -0.13 -22.32
N LEU A 201 -2.53 0.71 -22.60
CA LEU A 201 -2.74 2.15 -22.72
C LEU A 201 -3.59 2.50 -23.94
N VAL A 202 -3.37 1.84 -25.07
CA VAL A 202 -4.18 2.01 -26.30
C VAL A 202 -5.64 1.64 -26.02
N THR A 203 -5.89 0.54 -25.29
CA THR A 203 -7.23 0.10 -24.90
C THR A 203 -7.91 1.14 -24.00
N ALA A 204 -7.22 1.65 -22.99
CA ALA A 204 -7.72 2.68 -22.09
C ALA A 204 -8.02 4.00 -22.84
N GLN A 205 -7.14 4.41 -23.77
CA GLN A 205 -7.35 5.59 -24.62
C GLN A 205 -8.57 5.45 -25.53
N ALA A 206 -8.80 4.28 -26.11
CA ALA A 206 -9.98 4.00 -26.93
C ALA A 206 -11.27 4.09 -26.11
N ALA A 207 -11.28 3.57 -24.87
CA ALA A 207 -12.41 3.69 -23.96
C ALA A 207 -12.70 5.16 -23.60
N ASN A 208 -11.65 5.91 -23.27
CA ASN A 208 -11.75 7.33 -22.94
C ASN A 208 -12.29 8.17 -24.12
N ALA A 209 -11.85 7.86 -25.34
CA ALA A 209 -12.34 8.58 -26.54
C ALA A 209 -13.81 8.27 -26.86
N LYS A 210 -14.31 7.08 -26.50
CA LYS A 210 -15.68 6.63 -26.80
C LYS A 210 -16.71 7.20 -25.82
N ASP A 211 -16.34 7.50 -24.57
CA ASP A 211 -17.31 7.84 -23.51
C ASP A 211 -17.98 9.22 -23.71
N GLY A 212 -17.28 10.16 -24.31
CA GLY A 212 -17.78 11.53 -24.53
C GLY A 212 -17.81 12.43 -23.30
N GLN A 213 -17.34 11.94 -22.14
CA GLN A 213 -17.11 12.68 -20.91
C GLN A 213 -15.63 12.60 -20.51
N PRO A 214 -15.15 13.45 -19.59
CA PRO A 214 -13.81 13.28 -19.05
C PRO A 214 -13.64 11.92 -18.38
N GLY A 215 -12.60 11.19 -18.77
CA GLY A 215 -12.37 9.84 -18.29
C GLY A 215 -13.34 8.81 -18.90
N TYR A 216 -13.36 7.61 -18.32
CA TYR A 216 -14.23 6.51 -18.75
C TYR A 216 -14.67 5.66 -17.53
N PRO A 217 -15.84 4.98 -17.59
CA PRO A 217 -16.27 4.06 -16.55
C PRO A 217 -15.28 2.88 -16.45
N CYS A 218 -14.88 2.54 -15.25
CA CYS A 218 -13.87 1.49 -15.04
C CYS A 218 -14.12 0.65 -13.78
N PHE A 219 -15.36 0.26 -13.60
CA PHE A 219 -15.79 -0.56 -12.46
C PHE A 219 -14.97 -1.84 -12.29
N ALA A 220 -14.58 -2.51 -13.36
CA ALA A 220 -13.80 -3.75 -13.32
C ALA A 220 -12.29 -3.55 -13.54
N GLY A 221 -11.75 -2.36 -13.27
CA GLY A 221 -10.33 -2.04 -13.40
C GLY A 221 -9.97 -1.05 -14.50
N VAL A 222 -8.74 -0.57 -14.47
CA VAL A 222 -8.26 0.55 -15.30
C VAL A 222 -8.07 0.22 -16.79
N VAL A 223 -8.04 -1.06 -17.15
CA VAL A 223 -7.95 -1.51 -18.54
C VAL A 223 -9.23 -2.27 -18.89
N PRO A 224 -10.12 -1.69 -19.73
CA PRO A 224 -11.36 -2.33 -20.11
C PRO A 224 -11.17 -3.71 -20.74
N GLY A 225 -11.95 -4.69 -20.30
CA GLY A 225 -11.87 -6.07 -20.78
C GLY A 225 -10.78 -6.93 -20.10
N LEU A 226 -9.98 -6.35 -19.24
CA LEU A 226 -9.03 -7.06 -18.40
C LEU A 226 -9.70 -7.39 -17.06
N ASP A 227 -10.23 -8.60 -16.93
CA ASP A 227 -10.82 -9.09 -15.67
C ASP A 227 -9.84 -10.04 -14.99
N PRO A 228 -9.30 -9.69 -13.82
CA PRO A 228 -8.36 -10.54 -13.10
C PRO A 228 -8.93 -11.91 -12.70
N ARG A 229 -10.28 -12.06 -12.68
CA ARG A 229 -10.94 -13.35 -12.38
C ARG A 229 -10.93 -14.31 -13.55
N THR A 230 -10.93 -13.77 -14.77
CA THR A 230 -10.98 -14.56 -16.02
C THR A 230 -9.62 -14.69 -16.67
N ASP A 231 -8.61 -14.01 -16.14
CA ASP A 231 -7.24 -14.15 -16.62
C ASP A 231 -6.66 -15.51 -16.20
N THR A 232 -7.11 -16.53 -16.92
CA THR A 232 -6.62 -17.92 -16.79
C THR A 232 -5.21 -18.09 -17.34
N SER A 233 -4.57 -17.02 -17.82
CA SER A 233 -3.20 -17.07 -18.35
C SER A 233 -2.14 -17.32 -17.26
N GLY A 234 -2.58 -17.41 -15.99
CA GLY A 234 -1.68 -17.53 -14.86
C GLY A 234 -0.87 -16.28 -14.58
N GLN A 235 -1.32 -15.18 -15.14
CA GLN A 235 -0.60 -13.91 -15.13
C GLN A 235 -1.29 -12.93 -14.17
N GLY A 236 -1.06 -13.08 -12.90
CA GLY A 236 -1.18 -11.94 -12.00
C GLY A 236 -0.33 -10.75 -12.44
N SER A 237 0.41 -10.91 -13.55
CA SER A 237 1.24 -9.90 -14.22
C SER A 237 0.52 -9.15 -15.36
N SER A 238 -0.71 -9.53 -15.75
CA SER A 238 -1.45 -8.80 -16.77
C SER A 238 -2.04 -7.48 -16.26
N LEU A 239 -2.17 -7.31 -14.95
CA LEU A 239 -2.58 -6.04 -14.39
C LEU A 239 -1.45 -5.01 -14.50
N PRO A 240 -1.75 -3.76 -14.92
CA PRO A 240 -0.75 -2.71 -14.93
C PRO A 240 -0.22 -2.47 -13.50
N PRO A 241 1.07 -2.09 -13.33
CA PRO A 241 1.65 -1.83 -12.02
C PRO A 241 0.83 -0.79 -11.24
N LEU A 242 0.35 -1.18 -10.06
CA LEU A 242 -0.23 -0.26 -9.10
C LEU A 242 0.90 0.55 -8.47
N VAL A 243 0.97 1.85 -8.74
CA VAL A 243 2.04 2.74 -8.25
C VAL A 243 1.68 3.47 -6.98
N GLY A 244 0.42 3.44 -6.58
CA GLY A 244 -0.02 4.00 -5.32
C GLY A 244 -1.53 3.99 -5.17
N GLY A 245 -1.98 4.24 -3.96
CA GLY A 245 -3.39 4.42 -3.63
C GLY A 245 -3.55 5.48 -2.56
N TRP A 246 -4.76 6.00 -2.44
CA TRP A 246 -5.12 6.95 -1.41
C TRP A 246 -6.48 6.61 -0.80
N VAL A 247 -6.55 6.77 0.51
CA VAL A 247 -7.77 6.71 1.30
C VAL A 247 -7.81 7.91 2.26
N PRO A 248 -8.98 8.31 2.81
CA PRO A 248 -9.10 9.48 3.68
C PRO A 248 -8.10 9.48 4.84
N GLY A 249 -7.40 10.60 5.02
CA GLY A 249 -6.39 10.78 6.06
C GLY A 249 -4.99 10.25 5.73
N MET A 250 -4.78 9.71 4.55
CA MET A 250 -3.46 9.23 4.14
C MET A 250 -2.51 10.39 3.85
N GLN A 251 -1.33 10.34 4.47
CA GLN A 251 -0.26 11.33 4.31
C GLN A 251 0.63 10.98 3.12
N PRO A 252 1.48 11.90 2.64
CA PRO A 252 2.48 11.60 1.62
C PRO A 252 3.28 10.37 2.00
N GLN A 253 3.48 9.45 1.06
CA GLN A 253 4.27 8.26 1.23
C GLN A 253 5.65 8.48 0.63
N LEU A 254 6.70 8.24 1.40
CA LEU A 254 8.08 8.25 0.91
C LEU A 254 8.67 6.84 1.00
N SER A 255 9.42 6.48 0.00
CA SER A 255 10.28 5.31 0.07
C SER A 255 11.48 5.57 1.00
N ALA A 256 11.97 4.53 1.65
CA ALA A 256 13.25 4.57 2.33
C ALA A 256 14.39 4.85 1.32
N GLU A 257 15.54 5.26 1.81
CA GLU A 257 16.72 5.46 0.97
C GLU A 257 17.08 4.17 0.23
N GLY A 258 17.41 4.28 -1.04
CA GLY A 258 17.72 3.14 -1.90
C GLY A 258 16.53 2.28 -2.31
N VAL A 259 15.29 2.68 -1.99
CA VAL A 259 14.05 1.96 -2.36
C VAL A 259 13.25 2.79 -3.37
N GLY A 260 12.81 2.16 -4.45
CA GLY A 260 11.98 2.83 -5.46
C GLY A 260 10.98 1.88 -6.11
N GLN A 261 9.92 2.43 -6.68
CA GLN A 261 8.94 1.68 -7.45
C GLN A 261 9.10 2.01 -8.94
N ARG A 262 9.25 1.00 -9.77
CA ARG A 262 9.48 1.17 -11.20
C ARG A 262 8.25 1.71 -11.91
N ILE A 263 8.42 2.77 -12.69
CA ILE A 263 7.45 3.25 -13.70
C ILE A 263 8.09 3.00 -15.07
N PRO A 264 7.56 2.08 -15.87
CA PRO A 264 8.15 1.71 -17.16
C PRO A 264 8.13 2.87 -18.16
N ARG A 265 9.12 2.87 -19.08
CA ARG A 265 9.13 3.75 -20.25
C ARG A 265 7.82 3.63 -21.04
N GLY A 266 7.31 4.75 -21.55
CA GLY A 266 6.09 4.81 -22.34
C GLY A 266 4.80 4.75 -21.52
N SER A 267 4.90 4.69 -20.18
CA SER A 267 3.72 4.71 -19.32
C SER A 267 3.06 6.08 -19.25
N ARG A 268 1.75 6.06 -19.01
CA ARG A 268 0.97 7.16 -18.45
C ARG A 268 0.37 6.72 -17.14
N LEU A 269 0.17 7.65 -16.21
CA LEU A 269 -0.58 7.36 -15.01
C LEU A 269 -2.08 7.36 -15.34
N ILE A 270 -2.76 6.32 -14.89
CA ILE A 270 -4.23 6.26 -14.91
C ILE A 270 -4.67 6.17 -13.46
N VAL A 271 -5.54 7.10 -13.04
CA VAL A 271 -6.16 7.05 -11.73
C VAL A 271 -7.56 6.50 -11.84
N GLN A 272 -7.85 5.44 -11.08
CA GLN A 272 -9.19 4.95 -10.81
C GLN A 272 -9.71 5.68 -9.58
N MET A 273 -10.75 6.46 -9.77
CA MET A 273 -11.42 7.21 -8.72
C MET A 273 -12.70 6.47 -8.32
N HIS A 274 -12.87 6.23 -7.04
CA HIS A 274 -14.14 5.83 -6.46
C HIS A 274 -14.79 7.05 -5.80
N TYR A 275 -15.87 7.53 -6.38
CA TYR A 275 -16.72 8.56 -5.79
C TYR A 275 -17.90 7.90 -5.10
N SER A 276 -18.15 8.30 -3.84
CA SER A 276 -19.26 7.76 -3.05
C SER A 276 -20.24 8.86 -2.66
N ARG A 277 -21.53 8.54 -2.66
CA ARG A 277 -22.61 9.42 -2.16
C ARG A 277 -22.39 9.81 -0.69
N LEU A 278 -21.68 9.01 0.09
CA LEU A 278 -21.32 9.33 1.48
C LEU A 278 -20.55 10.66 1.61
N GLY A 279 -19.84 11.09 0.57
CA GLY A 279 -19.18 12.39 0.49
C GLY A 279 -20.10 13.58 0.17
N GLY A 280 -21.42 13.39 0.12
CA GLY A 280 -22.41 14.45 -0.09
C GLY A 280 -22.88 14.60 -1.54
N LYS A 281 -23.36 15.81 -1.90
CA LYS A 281 -23.93 16.10 -3.22
C LYS A 281 -22.87 16.04 -4.33
N PRO A 282 -23.29 15.82 -5.60
CA PRO A 282 -22.42 15.92 -6.76
C PRO A 282 -21.58 17.20 -6.74
N ALA A 283 -20.30 17.06 -6.96
CA ALA A 283 -19.33 18.15 -6.97
C ALA A 283 -18.27 17.91 -8.04
N ALA A 284 -17.77 18.97 -8.62
CA ALA A 284 -16.61 18.91 -9.50
C ALA A 284 -15.39 18.42 -8.72
N ASP A 285 -14.57 17.63 -9.36
CA ASP A 285 -13.34 17.11 -8.77
C ASP A 285 -12.10 17.77 -9.42
N SER A 286 -11.12 18.06 -8.59
CA SER A 286 -9.81 18.56 -9.01
C SER A 286 -8.69 17.81 -8.26
N THR A 287 -8.89 16.53 -8.05
CA THR A 287 -7.91 15.68 -7.36
C THR A 287 -6.55 15.76 -8.04
N GLU A 288 -5.51 16.01 -7.24
CA GLU A 288 -4.12 16.02 -7.69
C GLU A 288 -3.44 14.69 -7.35
N VAL A 289 -2.75 14.12 -8.32
CA VAL A 289 -1.83 13.00 -8.14
C VAL A 289 -0.42 13.54 -8.27
N GLN A 290 0.36 13.39 -7.21
CA GLN A 290 1.73 13.88 -7.12
C GLN A 290 2.69 12.72 -6.91
N THR A 291 3.75 12.67 -7.69
CA THR A 291 4.82 11.70 -7.48
C THR A 291 6.21 12.34 -7.56
N GLU A 292 7.09 11.86 -6.71
CA GLU A 292 8.51 12.18 -6.75
C GLU A 292 9.22 11.02 -7.41
N THR A 293 9.88 11.28 -8.54
CA THR A 293 10.58 10.27 -9.33
C THR A 293 12.05 10.59 -9.48
N THR A 294 12.88 9.56 -9.65
CA THR A 294 14.30 9.65 -9.94
C THR A 294 14.67 8.72 -11.10
N ARG A 295 15.77 9.03 -11.79
CA ARG A 295 16.42 8.13 -12.77
C ARG A 295 17.48 7.24 -12.13
N THR A 296 17.87 7.54 -10.90
CA THR A 296 18.84 6.72 -10.18
C THR A 296 18.23 5.37 -9.86
N GLU A 297 18.87 4.31 -10.30
CA GLU A 297 18.50 2.94 -10.00
C GLU A 297 18.51 2.71 -8.48
N PRO A 298 17.41 2.25 -7.88
CA PRO A 298 17.36 1.98 -6.46
C PRO A 298 18.08 0.66 -6.13
N ALA A 299 18.50 0.47 -4.89
CA ALA A 299 19.03 -0.82 -4.44
C ALA A 299 17.93 -1.88 -4.32
N GLN A 300 16.69 -1.45 -4.09
CA GLN A 300 15.52 -2.33 -3.93
C GLN A 300 14.32 -1.76 -4.69
N LEU A 301 13.54 -2.66 -5.30
CA LEU A 301 12.27 -2.34 -5.95
C LEU A 301 11.09 -2.64 -5.04
N VAL A 302 10.14 -1.69 -5.01
CA VAL A 302 8.81 -1.92 -4.42
C VAL A 302 7.91 -2.60 -5.44
N ARG A 303 7.18 -3.60 -4.98
CA ARG A 303 6.04 -4.19 -5.68
C ARG A 303 4.81 -4.14 -4.77
N ILE A 304 3.68 -3.69 -5.29
CA ILE A 304 2.39 -3.75 -4.62
C ILE A 304 1.59 -4.88 -5.27
N SER A 305 1.28 -5.90 -4.50
CA SER A 305 0.57 -7.10 -4.97
C SER A 305 -0.75 -7.27 -4.23
N PRO A 306 -1.87 -7.44 -4.94
CA PRO A 306 -3.16 -7.77 -4.33
C PRO A 306 -3.22 -9.27 -3.98
N LEU A 307 -3.41 -9.59 -2.71
CA LEU A 307 -3.82 -10.90 -2.23
C LEU A 307 -5.35 -10.90 -2.19
N VAL A 308 -6.02 -11.68 -3.03
CA VAL A 308 -7.47 -11.59 -3.25
C VAL A 308 -8.15 -12.93 -3.10
N ASN A 309 -9.20 -13.03 -2.30
CA ASN A 309 -10.11 -14.18 -2.38
C ASN A 309 -11.34 -13.80 -3.21
N PHE A 310 -11.45 -14.35 -4.40
CA PHE A 310 -12.60 -14.14 -5.29
C PHE A 310 -13.79 -15.05 -4.95
N GLU A 311 -13.57 -16.12 -4.18
CA GLU A 311 -14.60 -17.09 -3.83
C GLU A 311 -15.14 -16.81 -2.42
N ILE A 312 -16.01 -15.82 -2.30
CA ILE A 312 -16.57 -15.36 -1.04
C ILE A 312 -18.11 -15.33 -1.01
N PRO A 313 -18.82 -16.39 -1.44
CA PRO A 313 -20.29 -16.40 -1.38
C PRO A 313 -20.78 -16.40 0.06
N VAL A 314 -21.67 -15.45 0.41
CA VAL A 314 -22.32 -15.33 1.72
C VAL A 314 -23.81 -15.23 1.51
N ALA A 315 -24.57 -16.22 2.00
CA ALA A 315 -26.02 -16.23 1.87
C ALA A 315 -26.67 -15.11 2.71
N ALA A 316 -27.87 -14.70 2.32
CA ALA A 316 -28.65 -13.75 3.09
C ALA A 316 -28.88 -14.29 4.53
N GLY A 317 -28.55 -13.50 5.54
CA GLY A 317 -28.64 -13.86 6.97
C GLY A 317 -27.46 -14.67 7.51
N GLU A 318 -26.47 -15.04 6.68
CA GLU A 318 -25.31 -15.84 7.08
C GLU A 318 -24.17 -14.94 7.62
N THR A 319 -23.45 -15.45 8.63
CA THR A 319 -22.12 -14.97 9.02
C THR A 319 -21.10 -16.02 8.63
N LYS A 320 -20.09 -15.65 7.82
CA LYS A 320 -19.17 -16.62 7.23
C LYS A 320 -17.75 -16.08 7.13
N THR A 321 -16.79 -16.96 7.39
CA THR A 321 -15.36 -16.69 7.17
C THR A 321 -14.89 -17.42 5.94
N HIS A 322 -14.25 -16.68 5.04
CA HIS A 322 -13.58 -17.22 3.88
C HIS A 322 -12.07 -17.13 4.05
N THR A 323 -11.37 -18.14 3.52
CA THR A 323 -9.92 -18.27 3.64
C THR A 323 -9.31 -18.57 2.29
N VAL A 324 -8.22 -17.89 1.96
CA VAL A 324 -7.34 -18.24 0.83
C VAL A 324 -5.90 -18.27 1.31
N GLU A 325 -5.08 -19.10 0.72
CA GLU A 325 -3.67 -19.27 1.08
C GLU A 325 -2.78 -19.27 -0.17
N TYR A 326 -1.75 -18.44 -0.16
CA TYR A 326 -0.80 -18.24 -1.26
C TYR A 326 0.57 -18.74 -0.84
N GLY A 327 1.04 -19.83 -1.43
CA GLY A 327 2.38 -20.37 -1.20
C GLY A 327 3.46 -19.45 -1.82
N TYR A 328 4.56 -19.26 -1.12
CA TYR A 328 5.71 -18.55 -1.63
C TYR A 328 6.87 -19.51 -1.93
N TYR A 329 7.39 -19.43 -3.16
CA TYR A 329 8.43 -20.32 -3.68
C TYR A 329 9.49 -19.49 -4.38
N ASN A 330 10.49 -19.03 -3.62
CA ASN A 330 11.63 -18.28 -4.17
C ASN A 330 12.81 -18.41 -3.20
N ASP A 331 14.03 -18.48 -3.74
CA ASP A 331 15.24 -18.54 -2.92
C ASP A 331 15.51 -17.23 -2.16
N THR A 332 15.05 -16.10 -2.71
CA THR A 332 15.10 -14.81 -2.01
C THR A 332 13.82 -14.65 -1.17
N PRO A 333 13.92 -14.43 0.16
CA PRO A 333 12.74 -14.20 0.98
C PRO A 333 11.96 -12.96 0.55
N LEU A 334 10.61 -13.05 0.58
CA LEU A 334 9.73 -11.91 0.34
C LEU A 334 9.70 -11.03 1.58
N THR A 335 10.05 -9.77 1.44
CA THR A 335 10.04 -8.77 2.52
C THR A 335 8.87 -7.82 2.31
N ILE A 336 7.86 -7.88 3.18
CA ILE A 336 6.65 -7.04 3.11
C ILE A 336 6.78 -5.91 4.13
N LEU A 337 6.66 -4.68 3.64
CA LEU A 337 6.77 -3.45 4.43
C LEU A 337 5.43 -2.71 4.59
N ARG A 338 4.44 -3.02 3.74
CA ARG A 338 3.12 -2.37 3.78
C ARG A 338 1.99 -3.37 3.61
N MET A 339 0.89 -3.11 4.29
CA MET A 339 -0.31 -3.92 4.29
C MET A 339 -1.52 -2.99 4.24
N ALA A 340 -2.35 -3.10 3.20
CA ALA A 340 -3.59 -2.35 3.09
C ALA A 340 -4.76 -3.32 2.92
N PRO A 341 -5.41 -3.70 4.04
CA PRO A 341 -6.59 -4.56 4.04
C PRO A 341 -7.79 -3.84 3.44
N HIS A 342 -8.67 -4.60 2.76
CA HIS A 342 -9.86 -4.06 2.15
C HIS A 342 -11.01 -5.08 2.15
N MET A 343 -12.16 -4.66 2.65
CA MET A 343 -13.48 -5.26 2.54
C MET A 343 -14.51 -4.15 2.35
N HIS A 344 -15.76 -4.49 2.11
CA HIS A 344 -16.85 -3.52 2.05
C HIS A 344 -17.67 -3.47 3.34
N LEU A 345 -18.97 -3.14 3.24
CA LEU A 345 -19.82 -2.80 4.39
C LEU A 345 -20.18 -3.98 5.31
N LEU A 346 -20.25 -5.20 4.78
CA LEU A 346 -20.59 -6.39 5.57
C LEU A 346 -19.37 -7.06 6.22
N GLY A 347 -18.16 -6.59 5.89
CA GLY A 347 -16.93 -7.04 6.52
C GLY A 347 -16.95 -6.86 8.04
N ARG A 348 -16.37 -7.83 8.78
CA ARG A 348 -16.22 -7.80 10.25
C ARG A 348 -14.81 -8.01 10.72
N VAL A 349 -14.15 -9.02 10.18
CA VAL A 349 -12.77 -9.36 10.55
C VAL A 349 -11.97 -9.58 9.28
N LEU A 350 -10.79 -8.99 9.21
CA LEU A 350 -9.79 -9.36 8.23
C LEU A 350 -8.50 -9.71 8.96
N ARG A 351 -7.96 -10.90 8.67
CA ARG A 351 -6.70 -11.36 9.23
C ARG A 351 -5.80 -11.92 8.14
N ALA A 352 -4.53 -11.60 8.22
CA ALA A 352 -3.51 -12.27 7.42
C ALA A 352 -2.38 -12.80 8.32
N ASP A 353 -1.92 -14.01 8.01
CA ASP A 353 -0.83 -14.70 8.71
C ASP A 353 0.20 -15.21 7.71
N VAL A 354 1.46 -15.22 8.11
CA VAL A 354 2.49 -16.04 7.47
C VAL A 354 2.42 -17.44 8.07
N ILE A 355 2.25 -18.45 7.24
CA ILE A 355 2.18 -19.84 7.65
C ILE A 355 3.50 -20.50 7.30
N SER A 356 4.19 -20.99 8.33
CA SER A 356 5.45 -21.71 8.13
C SER A 356 5.23 -23.08 7.49
N SER A 357 6.29 -23.69 6.98
CA SER A 357 6.27 -25.07 6.44
C SER A 357 5.84 -26.13 7.48
N SER A 358 5.92 -25.83 8.78
CA SER A 358 5.41 -26.68 9.86
C SER A 358 3.94 -26.41 10.20
N GLY A 359 3.28 -25.46 9.53
CA GLY A 359 1.88 -25.06 9.78
C GLY A 359 1.71 -24.02 10.90
N ALA A 360 2.78 -23.55 11.54
CA ALA A 360 2.68 -22.49 12.54
C ALA A 360 2.33 -21.16 11.90
N ALA A 361 1.36 -20.44 12.48
CA ALA A 361 0.91 -19.13 12.02
C ALA A 361 1.62 -18.00 12.77
N ALA A 362 2.17 -17.05 12.02
CA ALA A 362 2.69 -15.79 12.55
C ALA A 362 1.82 -14.64 12.03
N CYS A 363 1.20 -13.89 12.95
CA CYS A 363 0.30 -12.80 12.60
C CYS A 363 1.02 -11.72 11.80
N MET A 364 0.50 -11.39 10.64
CA MET A 364 0.97 -10.35 9.75
C MET A 364 0.17 -9.06 9.94
N ILE A 365 -1.16 -9.17 9.92
CA ILE A 365 -2.10 -8.11 10.27
C ILE A 365 -3.41 -8.72 10.77
N ASP A 366 -4.00 -8.12 11.79
CA ASP A 366 -5.30 -8.52 12.33
C ASP A 366 -6.18 -7.29 12.53
N ILE A 367 -7.33 -7.26 11.87
CA ILE A 367 -8.37 -6.24 11.98
C ILE A 367 -9.60 -6.91 12.60
N PRO A 368 -9.69 -7.00 13.93
CA PRO A 368 -10.77 -7.72 14.61
C PRO A 368 -12.12 -7.03 14.56
N LYS A 369 -12.13 -5.76 14.16
CA LYS A 369 -13.34 -4.95 14.00
C LYS A 369 -13.18 -4.06 12.79
N TRP A 370 -13.56 -4.58 11.63
CA TRP A 370 -13.52 -3.83 10.38
C TRP A 370 -14.50 -2.65 10.41
N ASP A 371 -14.07 -1.55 9.81
CA ASP A 371 -14.89 -0.38 9.53
C ASP A 371 -14.55 0.15 8.14
N PHE A 372 -15.50 0.05 7.22
CA PHE A 372 -15.36 0.46 5.83
C PHE A 372 -14.94 1.92 5.65
N HIS A 373 -15.32 2.80 6.58
CA HIS A 373 -15.00 4.23 6.52
C HIS A 373 -13.55 4.54 6.94
N TRP A 374 -12.84 3.57 7.54
CA TRP A 374 -11.49 3.75 8.09
C TRP A 374 -10.45 2.84 7.43
N GLN A 375 -10.58 2.65 6.12
CA GLN A 375 -9.58 1.94 5.34
C GLN A 375 -8.23 2.65 5.41
N GLN A 376 -7.16 1.91 5.63
CA GLN A 376 -5.81 2.47 5.77
C GLN A 376 -4.73 1.51 5.28
N SER A 377 -3.55 2.09 4.99
CA SER A 377 -2.33 1.32 4.74
C SER A 377 -1.46 1.36 5.98
N TYR A 378 -1.04 0.20 6.44
CA TYR A 378 -0.22 0.01 7.63
C TYR A 378 1.19 -0.39 7.23
N ALA A 379 2.20 0.23 7.85
CA ALA A 379 3.60 -0.06 7.59
C ALA A 379 4.19 -0.92 8.70
N ALA A 380 4.89 -1.98 8.35
CA ALA A 380 5.79 -2.66 9.27
C ALA A 380 7.01 -1.78 9.57
N PRO A 381 7.59 -1.83 10.77
CA PRO A 381 8.87 -1.18 11.04
C PRO A 381 9.96 -1.72 10.11
N ILE A 382 10.83 -0.83 9.63
CA ILE A 382 11.87 -1.20 8.66
C ILE A 382 12.86 -2.24 9.22
N ASP A 383 13.08 -2.21 10.52
CA ASP A 383 13.92 -3.16 11.28
C ASP A 383 13.19 -4.45 11.66
N LYS A 384 11.87 -4.50 11.46
CA LYS A 384 11.02 -5.66 11.73
C LYS A 384 9.99 -5.83 10.60
N PRO A 385 10.42 -6.12 9.37
CA PRO A 385 9.49 -6.37 8.27
C PRO A 385 8.78 -7.72 8.47
N VAL A 386 7.65 -7.90 7.79
CA VAL A 386 7.08 -9.24 7.61
C VAL A 386 7.90 -9.98 6.56
N VAL A 387 8.38 -11.16 6.88
CA VAL A 387 9.22 -11.97 5.99
C VAL A 387 8.52 -13.28 5.69
N VAL A 388 8.41 -13.63 4.40
CA VAL A 388 7.90 -14.92 3.92
C VAL A 388 9.04 -15.65 3.22
N LYS A 389 9.37 -16.85 3.69
CA LYS A 389 10.48 -17.65 3.18
C LYS A 389 10.00 -18.69 2.16
N ASN A 390 10.94 -19.27 1.43
CA ASN A 390 10.65 -20.35 0.51
C ASN A 390 9.91 -21.52 1.22
N GLY A 391 8.79 -21.96 0.65
CA GLY A 391 7.93 -23.00 1.21
C GLY A 391 6.97 -22.55 2.30
N GLU A 392 6.99 -21.29 2.69
CA GLU A 392 5.96 -20.66 3.54
C GLU A 392 4.79 -20.14 2.68
N SER A 393 3.70 -19.76 3.33
CA SER A 393 2.55 -19.17 2.65
C SER A 393 2.02 -17.94 3.38
N VAL A 394 1.24 -17.12 2.66
CA VAL A 394 0.41 -16.06 3.25
C VAL A 394 -1.04 -16.51 3.21
N ARG A 395 -1.66 -16.61 4.39
CA ARG A 395 -3.09 -16.91 4.56
C ARG A 395 -3.86 -15.62 4.77
N LEU A 396 -4.90 -15.39 3.97
CA LEU A 396 -5.84 -14.28 4.12
C LEU A 396 -7.21 -14.83 4.52
N GLN A 397 -7.80 -14.27 5.57
CA GLN A 397 -9.12 -14.62 6.08
C GLN A 397 -9.98 -13.37 6.19
N CYS A 398 -11.21 -13.44 5.67
CA CYS A 398 -12.22 -12.39 5.77
C CYS A 398 -13.50 -12.98 6.33
N THR A 399 -14.03 -12.34 7.38
CA THR A 399 -15.33 -12.68 7.97
C THR A 399 -16.35 -11.63 7.60
N PHE A 400 -17.46 -12.06 7.06
CA PHE A 400 -18.60 -11.23 6.67
C PHE A 400 -19.80 -11.58 7.53
N ASP A 401 -20.59 -10.56 7.91
CA ASP A 401 -21.85 -10.70 8.62
C ASP A 401 -22.97 -10.12 7.74
N ASN A 402 -23.68 -11.00 7.06
CA ASN A 402 -24.82 -10.67 6.20
C ASN A 402 -26.18 -10.80 6.91
N SER A 403 -26.17 -10.71 8.26
CA SER A 403 -27.41 -10.70 9.05
C SER A 403 -28.23 -9.42 8.81
N ALA A 404 -29.51 -9.47 9.15
CA ALA A 404 -30.41 -8.31 9.05
C ALA A 404 -29.97 -7.16 9.98
N GLU A 405 -29.35 -7.49 11.12
CA GLU A 405 -28.83 -6.52 12.09
C GLU A 405 -27.67 -5.71 11.53
N ASN A 406 -26.86 -6.33 10.67
CA ASN A 406 -25.66 -5.74 10.13
C ASN A 406 -25.83 -5.05 8.78
N GLN A 407 -27.01 -5.05 8.19
CA GLN A 407 -27.21 -4.42 6.89
C GLN A 407 -26.97 -2.90 6.95
N PRO A 408 -26.37 -2.32 5.89
CA PRO A 408 -26.15 -0.88 5.81
C PRO A 408 -27.46 -0.11 5.77
N VAL A 409 -27.43 1.12 6.26
CA VAL A 409 -28.53 2.08 6.15
C VAL A 409 -28.24 3.00 4.97
N ILE A 410 -29.03 2.87 3.91
CA ILE A 410 -28.91 3.68 2.68
C ILE A 410 -30.16 4.57 2.61
N ASP A 411 -29.99 5.87 2.44
CA ASP A 411 -31.08 6.86 2.42
C ASP A 411 -32.07 6.74 3.61
N GLY A 412 -31.53 6.46 4.79
CA GLY A 412 -32.29 6.32 6.04
C GLY A 412 -33.07 5.01 6.16
N LYS A 413 -32.93 4.09 5.22
CA LYS A 413 -33.57 2.76 5.26
C LYS A 413 -32.51 1.68 5.37
N LYS A 414 -32.74 0.71 6.24
CA LYS A 414 -31.90 -0.48 6.34
C LYS A 414 -32.15 -1.38 5.13
N SER A 415 -31.07 -1.77 4.44
CA SER A 415 -31.16 -2.68 3.30
C SER A 415 -31.60 -4.09 3.76
N PRO A 416 -32.41 -4.84 3.01
CA PRO A 416 -32.64 -6.24 3.31
C PRO A 416 -31.38 -7.08 2.98
N PRO A 417 -31.13 -8.17 3.73
CA PRO A 417 -30.09 -9.12 3.36
C PRO A 417 -30.33 -9.71 1.97
N ARG A 418 -29.29 -9.82 1.16
CA ARG A 418 -29.28 -10.51 -0.14
C ARG A 418 -28.07 -11.44 -0.23
N ASN A 419 -28.09 -12.42 -1.11
CA ASN A 419 -26.89 -13.21 -1.37
C ASN A 419 -25.78 -12.29 -1.91
N ILE A 420 -24.59 -12.44 -1.37
CA ILE A 420 -23.41 -11.66 -1.68
C ILE A 420 -22.37 -12.56 -2.33
N GLU A 421 -21.71 -12.02 -3.34
CA GLU A 421 -20.54 -12.58 -3.99
C GLU A 421 -19.46 -11.50 -4.12
N TRP A 422 -18.32 -11.86 -4.68
CA TRP A 422 -17.26 -10.93 -5.00
C TRP A 422 -17.75 -9.86 -6.01
N GLY A 423 -17.51 -8.62 -5.69
CA GLY A 423 -17.83 -7.51 -6.58
C GLY A 423 -17.21 -6.20 -6.11
N GLU A 424 -17.07 -5.24 -7.02
CA GLU A 424 -16.44 -3.95 -6.75
C GLU A 424 -17.42 -2.91 -6.17
N GLY A 425 -18.75 -3.14 -6.29
CA GLY A 425 -19.75 -2.22 -5.74
C GLY A 425 -19.75 -2.24 -4.21
N THR A 426 -19.98 -1.08 -3.58
CA THR A 426 -20.07 -0.94 -2.12
C THR A 426 -21.09 -1.91 -1.50
N GLY A 427 -22.14 -2.27 -2.24
CA GLY A 427 -23.12 -3.27 -1.81
C GLY A 427 -22.71 -4.72 -2.02
N ASP A 428 -21.67 -5.02 -2.79
CA ASP A 428 -21.04 -6.35 -2.92
C ASP A 428 -19.96 -6.51 -1.86
N GLU A 429 -19.11 -7.54 -1.93
CA GLU A 429 -18.04 -7.70 -0.98
C GLU A 429 -16.70 -8.02 -1.64
N MET A 430 -15.63 -7.64 -0.94
CA MET A 430 -14.25 -7.97 -1.29
C MET A 430 -13.53 -8.60 -0.11
N CYS A 431 -12.61 -9.52 -0.40
CA CYS A 431 -11.62 -10.04 0.55
C CYS A 431 -10.24 -9.79 -0.05
N LEU A 432 -9.58 -8.73 0.37
CA LEU A 432 -8.40 -8.22 -0.32
C LEU A 432 -7.37 -7.65 0.66
N LEU A 433 -6.09 -7.94 0.42
CA LEU A 433 -4.96 -7.32 1.10
C LEU A 433 -3.93 -6.89 0.07
N PHE A 434 -3.70 -5.59 -0.10
CA PHE A 434 -2.55 -5.11 -0.86
C PHE A 434 -1.28 -5.24 -0.01
N ALA A 435 -0.35 -6.05 -0.48
CA ALA A 435 0.96 -6.25 0.14
C ALA A 435 2.03 -5.48 -0.62
N GLY A 436 2.63 -4.48 0.03
CA GLY A 436 3.77 -3.75 -0.49
C GLY A 436 5.08 -4.43 -0.06
N SER A 437 5.71 -5.14 -0.99
CA SER A 437 6.96 -5.85 -0.76
C SER A 437 8.16 -5.13 -1.39
N VAL A 438 9.35 -5.44 -0.91
CA VAL A 438 10.61 -4.99 -1.49
C VAL A 438 11.47 -6.19 -1.87
N GLN A 439 12.17 -6.06 -2.99
CA GLN A 439 13.10 -7.05 -3.50
C GLN A 439 14.38 -6.37 -4.00
N PRO A 440 15.54 -7.03 -3.98
CA PRO A 440 16.77 -6.47 -4.54
C PRO A 440 16.56 -6.05 -6.00
N PHE A 441 17.11 -4.87 -6.36
CA PHE A 441 17.19 -4.48 -7.76
C PHE A 441 18.24 -5.33 -8.46
N THR A 442 17.88 -5.96 -9.58
CA THR A 442 18.83 -6.63 -10.46
C THR A 442 18.62 -6.10 -11.87
N LYS A 443 19.73 -5.83 -12.60
CA LYS A 443 19.66 -5.38 -14.00
C LYS A 443 18.99 -6.38 -14.93
N GLU A 444 18.94 -7.64 -14.52
CA GLU A 444 18.22 -8.70 -15.22
C GLU A 444 16.71 -8.42 -15.23
N HIS A 445 16.16 -7.78 -14.18
CA HIS A 445 14.76 -7.35 -14.17
C HIS A 445 14.44 -6.24 -15.19
N GLU A 446 15.40 -5.38 -15.52
CA GLU A 446 15.22 -4.37 -16.59
C GLU A 446 15.39 -4.97 -17.99
N ASN A 447 16.34 -5.87 -18.15
CA ASN A 447 16.62 -6.52 -19.43
C ASN A 447 15.58 -7.58 -19.79
N ALA A 448 14.95 -8.22 -18.80
CA ALA A 448 13.86 -9.17 -18.98
C ALA A 448 12.60 -8.55 -19.60
N CYS A 449 12.46 -7.22 -19.53
CA CYS A 449 11.36 -6.48 -20.16
C CYS A 449 11.68 -5.95 -21.57
N ASP A 450 12.89 -6.20 -22.09
CA ASP A 450 13.24 -5.90 -23.48
C ASP A 450 12.93 -7.12 -24.35
N PRO A 451 11.85 -7.08 -25.15
CA PRO A 451 11.46 -8.20 -26.02
C PRO A 451 12.58 -8.67 -26.95
N SER A 452 13.54 -7.80 -27.26
CA SER A 452 14.61 -8.09 -28.22
C SER A 452 15.79 -8.85 -27.60
N ARG A 453 15.88 -8.97 -26.28
CA ARG A 453 17.10 -9.49 -25.60
C ARG A 453 16.88 -10.62 -24.61
N ALA A 454 15.79 -10.63 -23.84
CA ALA A 454 15.65 -11.54 -22.70
C ALA A 454 15.39 -13.00 -23.12
N CYS A 455 14.60 -13.18 -24.15
CA CYS A 455 14.15 -14.51 -24.57
C CYS A 455 15.05 -15.14 -25.66
N ALA A 456 15.77 -14.34 -26.40
CA ALA A 456 16.72 -14.82 -27.42
C ALA A 456 17.95 -15.54 -26.82
N ALA A 457 18.29 -15.28 -25.55
CA ALA A 457 19.45 -15.85 -24.86
C ALA A 457 19.06 -16.99 -23.88
N ALA A 458 17.77 -17.22 -23.60
CA ALA A 458 17.34 -18.28 -22.70
C ALA A 458 17.53 -19.66 -23.34
N PRO A 459 17.94 -20.70 -22.58
CA PRO A 459 17.92 -22.07 -23.08
C PRO A 459 16.50 -22.40 -23.57
N ARG A 460 16.37 -22.94 -24.77
CA ARG A 460 15.08 -23.43 -25.32
C ARG A 460 14.64 -24.70 -24.60
N THR A 461 14.43 -24.58 -23.29
CA THR A 461 13.89 -25.61 -22.42
C THR A 461 12.70 -25.05 -21.67
N LEU A 462 11.77 -25.90 -21.25
CA LEU A 462 10.62 -25.46 -20.46
C LEU A 462 11.07 -24.74 -19.18
N GLN A 463 12.15 -25.20 -18.54
CA GLN A 463 12.73 -24.56 -17.36
C GLN A 463 13.30 -23.18 -17.66
N GLY A 464 13.98 -23.01 -18.81
CA GLY A 464 14.49 -21.71 -19.26
C GLY A 464 13.35 -20.73 -19.56
N LEU A 465 12.28 -21.20 -20.22
CA LEU A 465 11.08 -20.41 -20.51
C LEU A 465 10.33 -20.01 -19.23
N PHE A 466 10.21 -20.89 -18.24
CA PHE A 466 9.63 -20.55 -16.93
C PHE A 466 10.52 -19.60 -16.13
N GLY A 467 11.84 -19.67 -16.25
CA GLY A 467 12.77 -18.68 -15.69
C GLY A 467 12.54 -17.28 -16.26
N CYS A 468 12.23 -17.17 -17.56
CA CYS A 468 11.83 -15.92 -18.21
C CYS A 468 10.43 -15.45 -17.79
N ALA A 469 9.49 -16.36 -17.61
CA ALA A 469 8.09 -16.04 -17.27
C ALA A 469 7.91 -15.44 -15.87
N THR A 470 8.90 -15.57 -14.99
CA THR A 470 8.88 -14.97 -13.65
C THR A 470 9.16 -13.46 -13.64
N HIS A 471 9.55 -12.88 -14.78
CA HIS A 471 9.87 -11.48 -14.93
C HIS A 471 8.86 -10.77 -15.85
N GLU A 472 7.85 -10.17 -15.28
CA GLU A 472 6.83 -9.20 -15.73
C GLU A 472 6.83 -8.73 -17.22
N SER A 473 7.08 -9.57 -18.22
CA SER A 473 7.11 -9.13 -19.60
C SER A 473 5.99 -9.75 -20.46
N ALA A 474 5.44 -8.96 -21.37
CA ALA A 474 4.51 -9.43 -22.40
C ALA A 474 5.10 -10.57 -23.26
N CYS A 475 6.43 -10.65 -23.34
CA CYS A 475 7.15 -11.73 -24.02
C CYS A 475 6.91 -13.10 -23.40
N SER A 476 7.04 -13.21 -22.08
CA SER A 476 6.87 -14.50 -21.38
C SER A 476 5.48 -15.10 -21.56
N VAL A 477 4.50 -14.24 -21.79
CA VAL A 477 3.10 -14.64 -22.07
C VAL A 477 2.98 -15.24 -23.44
N CYS A 478 3.49 -14.54 -24.43
CA CYS A 478 3.46 -14.98 -25.82
C CYS A 478 4.22 -16.29 -25.95
N GLU A 479 5.40 -16.39 -25.34
CA GLU A 479 6.20 -17.63 -25.32
C GLU A 479 5.49 -18.78 -24.69
N LEU A 480 4.90 -18.60 -23.50
CA LEU A 480 4.18 -19.67 -22.83
C LEU A 480 2.97 -20.14 -23.65
N ARG A 481 2.23 -19.21 -24.27
CA ARG A 481 1.13 -19.54 -25.19
C ARG A 481 1.64 -20.27 -26.42
N GLY A 482 2.74 -19.81 -27.00
CA GLY A 482 3.40 -20.46 -28.13
C GLY A 482 3.83 -21.88 -27.81
N VAL A 483 4.49 -22.08 -26.67
CA VAL A 483 4.92 -23.41 -26.18
C VAL A 483 3.72 -24.31 -25.91
N VAL A 484 2.70 -23.83 -25.19
CA VAL A 484 1.48 -24.61 -24.93
C VAL A 484 0.78 -24.96 -26.24
N SER A 485 0.67 -24.03 -27.18
CA SER A 485 0.03 -24.25 -28.47
C SER A 485 0.78 -25.30 -29.30
N CYS A 486 2.10 -25.22 -29.41
CA CYS A 486 2.89 -26.15 -30.22
C CYS A 486 3.09 -27.50 -29.55
N ALA A 487 3.19 -27.55 -28.23
CA ALA A 487 3.37 -28.80 -27.48
C ALA A 487 2.04 -29.52 -27.18
N ALA A 488 0.90 -28.86 -27.30
CA ALA A 488 -0.40 -29.43 -26.93
C ALA A 488 -0.75 -30.70 -27.73
N ALA A 489 -0.35 -30.78 -28.99
CA ALA A 489 -0.61 -31.94 -29.83
C ALA A 489 0.23 -33.16 -29.42
N ALA A 490 1.46 -32.98 -28.97
CA ALA A 490 2.39 -34.06 -28.63
C ALA A 490 2.41 -34.34 -27.11
N CYS A 491 2.24 -33.34 -26.27
CA CYS A 491 2.40 -33.43 -24.82
C CYS A 491 1.08 -33.14 -24.06
N GLY A 492 -0.06 -33.20 -24.73
CA GLY A 492 -1.36 -32.79 -24.16
C GLY A 492 -1.74 -33.51 -22.87
N SER A 493 -1.47 -34.78 -22.74
CA SER A 493 -1.75 -35.54 -21.52
C SER A 493 -0.86 -35.13 -20.34
N GLN A 494 0.43 -34.88 -20.56
CA GLN A 494 1.37 -34.40 -19.55
C GLN A 494 1.07 -32.95 -19.12
N LEU A 495 0.75 -32.10 -20.09
CA LEU A 495 0.35 -30.71 -19.81
C LEU A 495 -0.98 -30.65 -19.04
N LEU A 496 -1.93 -31.53 -19.34
CA LEU A 496 -3.19 -31.63 -18.61
C LEU A 496 -2.98 -32.10 -17.16
N ALA A 497 -2.09 -33.08 -16.94
CA ALA A 497 -1.72 -33.53 -15.59
C ALA A 497 -1.11 -32.36 -14.75
N MET A 498 -0.31 -31.52 -15.39
CA MET A 498 0.27 -30.33 -14.77
C MET A 498 -0.73 -29.19 -14.54
N LYS A 499 -1.90 -29.19 -15.21
CA LYS A 499 -2.79 -28.00 -15.28
C LYS A 499 -3.10 -27.41 -13.91
N LYS A 500 -3.46 -28.23 -12.93
CA LYS A 500 -3.81 -27.74 -11.58
C LYS A 500 -2.61 -27.07 -10.91
N CYS A 501 -1.46 -27.72 -10.91
CA CYS A 501 -0.25 -27.20 -10.30
C CYS A 501 0.27 -25.97 -11.01
N LEU A 502 0.19 -25.97 -12.35
CA LEU A 502 0.58 -24.82 -13.16
C LEU A 502 -0.29 -23.59 -12.81
N THR A 503 -1.60 -23.79 -12.68
CA THR A 503 -2.52 -22.71 -12.28
C THR A 503 -2.19 -22.18 -10.88
N ASP A 504 -2.01 -23.06 -9.89
CA ASP A 504 -1.69 -22.67 -8.51
C ASP A 504 -0.34 -21.94 -8.43
N CYS A 505 0.68 -22.46 -9.12
CA CYS A 505 2.01 -21.88 -9.13
C CYS A 505 2.09 -20.58 -9.92
N ALA A 506 1.40 -20.48 -11.05
CA ALA A 506 1.32 -19.26 -11.83
C ALA A 506 0.62 -18.14 -11.06
N TYR A 507 -0.42 -18.46 -10.32
CA TYR A 507 -1.12 -17.53 -9.44
C TYR A 507 -0.20 -17.03 -8.31
N SER A 508 0.53 -17.94 -7.64
CA SER A 508 1.54 -17.58 -6.63
C SER A 508 2.67 -16.74 -7.22
N ALA A 509 3.11 -17.04 -8.44
CA ALA A 509 4.14 -16.26 -9.13
C ALA A 509 3.65 -14.83 -9.44
N GLY A 510 2.43 -14.71 -9.98
CA GLY A 510 1.82 -13.42 -10.30
C GLY A 510 1.59 -12.55 -9.05
N ILE A 511 1.14 -13.13 -7.95
CA ILE A 511 0.76 -12.39 -6.74
C ILE A 511 1.96 -12.15 -5.82
N LEU A 512 2.71 -13.19 -5.47
CA LEU A 512 3.79 -13.08 -4.49
C LEU A 512 5.18 -12.98 -5.12
N GLY A 513 5.31 -13.10 -6.45
CA GLY A 513 6.61 -13.16 -7.12
C GLY A 513 7.34 -14.47 -6.87
N SER A 514 6.61 -15.57 -6.66
CA SER A 514 7.19 -16.90 -6.57
C SER A 514 7.89 -17.30 -7.86
N ASN A 515 9.01 -18.02 -7.76
CA ASN A 515 9.62 -18.64 -8.92
C ASN A 515 8.77 -19.83 -9.38
N LEU A 516 8.25 -19.77 -10.60
CA LEU A 516 7.33 -20.76 -11.14
C LEU A 516 7.95 -22.17 -11.16
N GLY A 517 9.23 -22.27 -11.56
CA GLY A 517 9.93 -23.54 -11.60
C GLY A 517 10.14 -24.16 -10.21
N ILE A 518 10.50 -23.34 -9.21
CA ILE A 518 10.65 -23.80 -7.82
C ILE A 518 9.30 -24.27 -7.28
N CYS A 519 8.22 -23.53 -7.54
CA CYS A 519 6.87 -23.90 -7.12
C CYS A 519 6.43 -25.23 -7.76
N LEU A 520 6.59 -25.39 -9.07
CA LEU A 520 6.21 -26.61 -9.78
C LEU A 520 6.99 -27.83 -9.28
N ASN A 521 8.29 -27.67 -9.04
CA ASN A 521 9.11 -28.75 -8.49
C ASN A 521 8.72 -29.10 -7.04
N ALA A 522 8.25 -28.13 -6.25
CA ALA A 522 7.79 -28.36 -4.88
C ALA A 522 6.41 -29.03 -4.81
N LYS A 523 5.47 -28.62 -5.67
CA LYS A 523 4.07 -29.09 -5.63
C LYS A 523 3.76 -30.30 -6.50
N CYS A 524 4.45 -30.45 -7.62
CA CYS A 524 4.13 -31.46 -8.64
C CYS A 524 5.38 -31.96 -9.34
N LYS A 525 6.33 -32.45 -8.57
CA LYS A 525 7.64 -32.84 -9.07
C LYS A 525 7.59 -33.81 -10.26
N ASP A 526 6.78 -34.86 -10.18
CA ASP A 526 6.71 -35.91 -11.17
C ASP A 526 5.97 -35.46 -12.43
N GLU A 527 4.84 -34.77 -12.29
CA GLU A 527 4.07 -34.20 -13.39
C GLU A 527 4.86 -33.09 -14.11
N TYR A 528 5.59 -32.27 -13.35
CA TYR A 528 6.47 -31.26 -13.90
C TYR A 528 7.62 -31.86 -14.67
N ALA A 529 8.29 -32.86 -14.13
CA ALA A 529 9.40 -33.53 -14.80
C ALA A 529 8.95 -34.24 -16.09
N ALA A 530 7.80 -34.91 -16.07
CA ALA A 530 7.24 -35.55 -17.25
C ALA A 530 6.81 -34.53 -18.32
N GLY A 531 6.17 -33.45 -17.90
CA GLY A 531 5.80 -32.34 -18.80
C GLY A 531 7.00 -31.64 -19.41
N ALA A 532 8.01 -31.32 -18.59
CA ALA A 532 9.24 -30.69 -19.04
C ALA A 532 10.00 -31.55 -20.06
N SER A 533 10.19 -32.84 -19.75
CA SER A 533 10.86 -33.77 -20.66
C SER A 533 10.16 -33.90 -22.01
N CYS A 534 8.82 -33.95 -22.03
CA CYS A 534 8.06 -33.98 -23.27
C CYS A 534 8.19 -32.69 -24.06
N VAL A 535 8.00 -31.54 -23.41
CA VAL A 535 8.09 -30.23 -24.06
C VAL A 535 9.49 -29.96 -24.59
N ASP A 536 10.53 -30.25 -23.83
CA ASP A 536 11.93 -30.05 -24.24
C ASP A 536 12.30 -30.91 -25.48
N THR A 537 11.62 -32.02 -25.64
CA THR A 537 11.78 -32.89 -26.84
C THR A 537 11.12 -32.28 -28.07
N VAL A 538 10.00 -31.57 -27.90
CA VAL A 538 9.17 -31.00 -28.99
C VAL A 538 9.60 -29.60 -29.39
N LEU A 539 10.13 -28.80 -28.44
CA LEU A 539 10.50 -27.42 -28.64
C LEU A 539 11.46 -27.16 -29.81
N PRO A 540 12.46 -28.01 -30.10
CA PRO A 540 13.34 -27.85 -31.26
C PRO A 540 12.65 -28.05 -32.60
N GLY A 541 11.42 -28.58 -32.62
CA GLY A 541 10.68 -28.92 -33.84
C GLY A 541 10.20 -27.69 -34.62
N ALA A 542 10.03 -27.84 -35.94
CA ALA A 542 9.64 -26.74 -36.84
C ALA A 542 8.32 -26.08 -36.47
N ALA A 543 7.36 -26.81 -35.91
CA ALA A 543 6.07 -26.30 -35.49
C ALA A 543 6.19 -25.31 -34.31
N CYS A 544 7.01 -25.65 -33.31
CA CYS A 544 7.26 -24.76 -32.18
C CYS A 544 8.11 -23.54 -32.56
N THR A 545 9.08 -23.73 -33.44
CA THR A 545 9.88 -22.63 -33.99
C THR A 545 8.96 -21.59 -34.69
N ALA A 546 7.96 -22.05 -35.45
CA ALA A 546 7.01 -21.17 -36.14
C ALA A 546 6.09 -20.41 -35.16
N GLU A 547 5.63 -21.07 -34.07
CA GLU A 547 4.81 -20.40 -33.05
C GLU A 547 5.63 -19.39 -32.22
N LEU A 548 6.85 -19.72 -31.83
CA LEU A 548 7.75 -18.82 -31.09
C LEU A 548 8.18 -17.61 -31.95
N ALA A 549 8.36 -17.78 -33.26
CA ALA A 549 8.65 -16.69 -34.17
C ALA A 549 7.54 -15.61 -34.20
N LYS A 550 6.26 -15.96 -33.90
CA LYS A 550 5.17 -14.99 -33.75
C LYS A 550 5.37 -14.09 -32.52
N CYS A 551 6.18 -14.48 -31.57
CA CYS A 551 6.53 -13.74 -30.37
C CYS A 551 7.83 -12.93 -30.54
N GLY A 552 8.43 -12.94 -31.72
CA GLY A 552 9.67 -12.21 -32.01
C GLY A 552 10.93 -12.91 -31.50
N ILE A 553 10.90 -14.25 -31.36
CA ILE A 553 12.00 -15.07 -30.83
C ILE A 553 12.51 -16.03 -31.92
#